data_3c1a1058bed64fd1e2fee93f23630f28
#
_entry.id   3c1a1058bed64fd1e2fee93f23630f28
#
_cell.length_a   1.000
_cell.length_b   1.000
_cell.length_c   1.000
_cell.angle_alpha   90.00
_cell.angle_beta   90.00
_cell.angle_gamma   90.00
#
_symmetry.space_group_name_H-M   'P 1'
#
loop_
_entity.id
_entity.type
_entity.pdbx_description
1 polymer ?
#
loop_
_entity_poly.entity_id
_entity_poly.type
_entity_poly.pdbx_seq_one_letter_code
_entity_poly.pdbx_strand_id
1 'polypeptide(L)'
;MILSIEGPGIVVADTSGLIAAFDTSSPDSDGAFHVLETAGLVVLSPLALAELDHVARRAVGRQVSINMIEDLTAQARTEHFEIATVTPDVLDQANAVRRLYPSLRLDLADAVIVALAADYETNAVLTFDRRDFRALTPLTQHKTFRVLPDDL
;
A
#
# COMPACT_ATOMS: atom_id res chain seq x y z
N MET A 1 -21.54 -22.29 -14.26
CA MET A 1 -20.17 -21.84 -14.03
C MET A 1 -20.14 -20.35 -13.81
N ILE A 2 -19.52 -19.94 -12.76
CA ILE A 2 -19.43 -18.54 -12.43
C ILE A 2 -18.11 -18.01 -12.97
N LEU A 3 -18.20 -17.06 -13.86
CA LEU A 3 -17.05 -16.29 -14.25
C LEU A 3 -16.95 -15.11 -13.27
N SER A 4 -16.15 -15.30 -12.24
CA SER A 4 -15.82 -14.18 -11.39
C SER A 4 -14.78 -13.32 -12.11
N ILE A 5 -15.12 -12.08 -12.33
CA ILE A 5 -14.10 -11.08 -12.66
C ILE A 5 -13.41 -10.82 -11.35
N GLU A 6 -12.29 -11.48 -11.17
CA GLU A 6 -11.51 -11.26 -9.99
C GLU A 6 -10.74 -9.96 -10.16
N GLY A 7 -10.88 -9.09 -9.18
CA GLY A 7 -10.00 -7.97 -9.01
C GLY A 7 -8.59 -8.45 -8.65
N PRO A 8 -7.66 -7.53 -8.39
CA PRO A 8 -6.38 -7.90 -7.85
C PRO A 8 -6.59 -8.62 -6.52
N GLY A 9 -5.89 -9.72 -6.30
CA GLY A 9 -6.04 -10.53 -5.08
C GLY A 9 -5.67 -9.73 -3.83
N ILE A 10 -4.54 -10.05 -3.21
CA ILE A 10 -4.02 -9.31 -2.07
C ILE A 10 -3.19 -8.13 -2.56
N VAL A 11 -3.53 -6.94 -2.10
CA VAL A 11 -2.84 -5.69 -2.47
C VAL A 11 -2.32 -5.01 -1.21
N VAL A 12 -1.05 -4.66 -1.19
CA VAL A 12 -0.50 -3.81 -0.12
C VAL A 12 -0.62 -2.36 -0.56
N ALA A 13 -1.32 -1.56 0.24
CA ALA A 13 -1.55 -0.16 -0.08
C ALA A 13 -0.43 0.72 0.49
N ASP A 14 0.27 1.43 -0.39
CA ASP A 14 1.24 2.44 -0.03
C ASP A 14 0.55 3.78 0.26
N THR A 15 1.23 4.64 0.98
CA THR A 15 0.72 5.96 1.36
C THR A 15 0.24 6.77 0.17
N SER A 16 1.01 6.81 -0.92
CA SER A 16 0.64 7.56 -2.13
C SER A 16 -0.66 7.04 -2.75
N GLY A 17 -0.87 5.73 -2.73
CA GLY A 17 -2.09 5.11 -3.21
C GLY A 17 -3.31 5.47 -2.35
N LEU A 18 -3.15 5.45 -1.04
CA LEU A 18 -4.21 5.85 -0.11
C LEU A 18 -4.56 7.32 -0.25
N ILE A 19 -3.55 8.19 -0.35
CA ILE A 19 -3.78 9.63 -0.56
C ILE A 19 -4.58 9.86 -1.84
N ALA A 20 -4.19 9.23 -2.93
CA ALA A 20 -4.89 9.37 -4.20
C ALA A 20 -6.35 8.93 -4.11
N ALA A 21 -6.62 7.84 -3.41
CA ALA A 21 -7.98 7.33 -3.23
C ALA A 21 -8.88 8.33 -2.48
N PHE A 22 -8.33 9.02 -1.47
CA PHE A 22 -9.08 10.00 -0.69
C PHE A 22 -9.15 11.38 -1.36
N ASP A 23 -8.22 11.71 -2.24
CA ASP A 23 -8.18 13.02 -2.92
C ASP A 23 -9.02 12.97 -4.19
N THR A 24 -10.31 13.26 -4.07
CA THR A 24 -11.25 13.22 -5.19
C THR A 24 -10.95 14.27 -6.27
N SER A 25 -10.09 15.24 -6.00
CA SER A 25 -9.63 16.21 -7.00
C SER A 25 -8.50 15.67 -7.88
N SER A 26 -7.86 14.60 -7.47
CA SER A 26 -6.77 13.98 -8.22
C SER A 26 -7.31 13.17 -9.41
N PRO A 27 -6.67 13.26 -10.60
CA PRO A 27 -7.04 12.39 -11.73
C PRO A 27 -6.77 10.91 -11.45
N ASP A 28 -5.98 10.60 -10.42
CA ASP A 28 -5.64 9.23 -10.03
C ASP A 28 -6.63 8.63 -9.02
N SER A 29 -7.56 9.44 -8.51
CA SER A 29 -8.48 9.03 -7.44
C SER A 29 -9.35 7.84 -7.82
N ASP A 30 -9.96 7.89 -8.99
CA ASP A 30 -10.87 6.82 -9.45
C ASP A 30 -10.15 5.49 -9.60
N GLY A 31 -8.95 5.49 -10.17
CA GLY A 31 -8.15 4.28 -10.34
C GLY A 31 -7.71 3.69 -9.00
N ALA A 32 -7.24 4.52 -8.08
CA ALA A 32 -6.84 4.09 -6.74
C ALA A 32 -8.03 3.54 -5.96
N PHE A 33 -9.15 4.24 -5.99
CA PHE A 33 -10.37 3.81 -5.31
C PHE A 33 -10.89 2.49 -5.87
N HIS A 34 -10.85 2.32 -7.19
CA HIS A 34 -11.23 1.08 -7.85
C HIS A 34 -10.40 -0.11 -7.36
N VAL A 35 -9.10 0.05 -7.18
CA VAL A 35 -8.24 -0.99 -6.62
C VAL A 35 -8.67 -1.35 -5.20
N LEU A 36 -8.93 -0.35 -4.35
CA LEU A 36 -9.38 -0.59 -2.98
C LEU A 36 -10.74 -1.32 -2.92
N GLU A 37 -11.62 -1.02 -3.86
CA GLU A 37 -12.94 -1.67 -3.91
C GLU A 37 -12.88 -3.10 -4.43
N THR A 38 -11.99 -3.39 -5.38
CA THR A 38 -11.99 -4.67 -6.11
C THR A 38 -10.95 -5.66 -5.62
N ALA A 39 -9.98 -5.24 -4.82
CA ALA A 39 -9.00 -6.15 -4.24
C ALA A 39 -9.69 -7.19 -3.36
N GLY A 40 -9.17 -8.42 -3.35
CA GLY A 40 -9.65 -9.45 -2.44
C GLY A 40 -9.34 -9.12 -0.98
N LEU A 41 -8.16 -8.58 -0.74
CA LEU A 41 -7.72 -8.10 0.57
C LEU A 41 -6.82 -6.89 0.36
N VAL A 42 -7.08 -5.81 1.06
CA VAL A 42 -6.19 -4.64 1.13
C VAL A 42 -5.42 -4.69 2.44
N VAL A 43 -4.10 -4.75 2.33
CA VAL A 43 -3.20 -4.75 3.48
C VAL A 43 -2.72 -3.33 3.75
N LEU A 44 -2.95 -2.85 4.97
CA LEU A 44 -2.55 -1.52 5.43
C LEU A 44 -1.36 -1.65 6.38
N SER A 45 -0.26 -0.98 6.07
CA SER A 45 0.86 -0.88 6.98
C SER A 45 0.60 0.19 8.03
N PRO A 46 0.86 -0.08 9.33
CA PRO A 46 0.79 0.97 10.35
C PRO A 46 1.70 2.16 10.05
N LEU A 47 2.84 1.93 9.39
CA LEU A 47 3.74 3.02 8.99
C LEU A 47 3.13 3.88 7.89
N ALA A 48 2.45 3.26 6.93
CA ALA A 48 1.73 4.00 5.89
C ALA A 48 0.57 4.81 6.47
N LEU A 49 -0.12 4.27 7.48
CA LEU A 49 -1.19 5.01 8.17
C LEU A 49 -0.65 6.23 8.91
N ALA A 50 0.50 6.10 9.59
CA ALA A 50 1.15 7.22 10.26
C ALA A 50 1.58 8.31 9.27
N GLU A 51 2.12 7.91 8.13
CA GLU A 51 2.51 8.83 7.06
C GLU A 51 1.29 9.51 6.43
N LEU A 52 0.23 8.76 6.20
CA LEU A 52 -1.05 9.30 5.71
C LEU A 52 -1.60 10.36 6.66
N ASP A 53 -1.61 10.07 7.97
CA ASP A 53 -2.02 11.03 9.00
C ASP A 53 -1.18 12.30 8.93
N HIS A 54 0.13 12.17 8.83
CA HIS A 54 1.03 13.32 8.76
C HIS A 54 0.75 14.21 7.55
N VAL A 55 0.62 13.60 6.38
CA VAL A 55 0.34 14.32 5.12
C VAL A 55 -1.04 14.97 5.17
N ALA A 56 -2.05 14.23 5.61
CA ALA A 56 -3.44 14.72 5.65
C ALA A 56 -3.60 15.89 6.64
N ARG A 57 -2.96 15.82 7.82
CA ARG A 57 -3.02 16.92 8.79
C ARG A 57 -2.46 18.21 8.21
N ARG A 58 -1.40 18.12 7.43
CA ARG A 58 -0.78 19.31 6.81
C ARG A 58 -1.60 19.85 5.64
N ALA A 59 -2.21 18.96 4.86
CA ALA A 59 -2.92 19.36 3.64
C ALA A 59 -4.36 19.80 3.90
N VAL A 60 -5.09 19.10 4.76
CA VAL A 60 -6.55 19.29 4.95
C VAL A 60 -6.97 19.42 6.41
N GLY A 61 -6.04 19.35 7.35
CA GLY A 61 -6.28 19.58 8.75
C GLY A 61 -6.50 18.31 9.57
N ARG A 62 -6.45 18.50 10.89
CA ARG A 62 -6.47 17.44 11.87
C ARG A 62 -7.78 16.64 11.85
N GLN A 63 -8.93 17.32 11.75
CA GLN A 63 -10.23 16.62 11.80
C GLN A 63 -10.43 15.69 10.60
N VAL A 64 -10.05 16.13 9.41
CA VAL A 64 -10.15 15.29 8.21
C VAL A 64 -9.21 14.08 8.33
N SER A 65 -8.00 14.28 8.85
CA SER A 65 -7.07 13.18 9.08
C SER A 65 -7.64 12.14 10.06
N ILE A 66 -8.22 12.59 11.17
CA ILE A 66 -8.88 11.70 12.13
C ILE A 66 -9.99 10.89 11.43
N ASN A 67 -10.82 11.54 10.63
CA ASN A 67 -11.91 10.88 9.92
C ASN A 67 -11.38 9.84 8.92
N MET A 68 -10.29 10.13 8.22
CA MET A 68 -9.67 9.18 7.30
C MET A 68 -9.18 7.92 8.02
N ILE A 69 -8.50 8.09 9.15
CA ILE A 69 -8.00 6.96 9.93
C ILE A 69 -9.16 6.15 10.52
N GLU A 70 -10.20 6.82 11.02
CA GLU A 70 -11.40 6.14 11.51
C GLU A 70 -12.07 5.31 10.42
N ASP A 71 -12.17 5.84 9.21
CA ASP A 71 -12.74 5.15 8.06
C ASP A 71 -11.94 3.90 7.71
N LEU A 72 -10.62 4.02 7.63
CA LEU A 72 -9.75 2.87 7.36
C LEU A 72 -9.80 1.84 8.50
N THR A 73 -9.90 2.28 9.75
CA THR A 73 -10.06 1.39 10.90
C THR A 73 -11.37 0.62 10.83
N ALA A 74 -12.44 1.28 10.44
CA ALA A 74 -13.74 0.62 10.25
C ALA A 74 -13.67 -0.42 9.13
N GLN A 75 -13.00 -0.10 8.02
CA GLN A 75 -12.78 -1.05 6.94
C GLN A 75 -11.94 -2.25 7.40
N ALA A 76 -10.96 -2.03 8.27
CA ALA A 76 -10.10 -3.10 8.77
C ALA A 76 -10.83 -4.08 9.71
N ARG A 77 -12.04 -3.75 10.17
CA ARG A 77 -12.90 -4.69 10.91
C ARG A 77 -13.70 -5.61 9.99
N THR A 78 -13.65 -5.36 8.70
CA THR A 78 -14.28 -6.24 7.70
C THR A 78 -13.24 -7.26 7.21
N GLU A 79 -13.68 -8.22 6.40
CA GLU A 79 -12.78 -9.21 5.81
C GLU A 79 -12.01 -8.68 4.60
N HIS A 80 -12.29 -7.45 4.20
CA HIS A 80 -11.76 -6.85 2.97
C HIS A 80 -10.47 -6.07 3.19
N PHE A 81 -10.25 -5.53 4.39
CA PHE A 81 -9.06 -4.77 4.76
C PHE A 81 -8.42 -5.39 6.01
N GLU A 82 -7.10 -5.34 6.08
CA GLU A 82 -6.35 -5.80 7.23
C GLU A 82 -5.22 -4.84 7.56
N ILE A 83 -5.10 -4.46 8.83
CA ILE A 83 -3.94 -3.72 9.32
C ILE A 83 -2.87 -4.75 9.66
N ALA A 84 -1.76 -4.67 8.97
CA ALA A 84 -0.66 -5.63 9.13
C ALA A 84 0.03 -5.48 10.48
N THR A 85 0.54 -6.59 10.99
CA THR A 85 1.44 -6.57 12.13
C THR A 85 2.88 -6.39 11.62
N VAL A 86 3.56 -5.36 12.12
CA VAL A 86 4.95 -5.11 11.78
C VAL A 86 5.82 -5.66 12.92
N THR A 87 6.38 -6.83 12.68
CA THR A 87 7.22 -7.54 13.63
C THR A 87 8.69 -7.12 13.51
N PRO A 88 9.56 -7.49 14.46
CA PRO A 88 11.01 -7.31 14.28
C PRO A 88 11.54 -7.94 12.99
N ASP A 89 11.03 -9.11 12.60
CA ASP A 89 11.46 -9.76 11.35
C ASP A 89 11.08 -8.94 10.11
N VAL A 90 9.91 -8.34 10.10
CA VAL A 90 9.49 -7.42 9.01
C VAL A 90 10.44 -6.24 8.92
N LEU A 91 10.81 -5.65 10.06
CA LEU A 91 11.74 -4.52 10.10
C LEU A 91 13.14 -4.92 9.64
N ASP A 92 13.60 -6.11 10.00
CA ASP A 92 14.89 -6.64 9.55
C ASP A 92 14.91 -6.84 8.04
N GLN A 93 13.84 -7.39 7.48
CA GLN A 93 13.70 -7.54 6.03
C GLN A 93 13.65 -6.18 5.33
N ALA A 94 12.91 -5.23 5.89
CA ALA A 94 12.83 -3.87 5.34
C ALA A 94 14.22 -3.22 5.29
N ASN A 95 14.99 -3.32 6.36
CA ASN A 95 16.34 -2.77 6.39
C ASN A 95 17.30 -3.49 5.42
N ALA A 96 17.13 -4.80 5.25
CA ALA A 96 17.91 -5.54 4.25
C ALA A 96 17.62 -5.01 2.83
N VAL A 97 16.37 -4.73 2.52
CA VAL A 97 15.97 -4.12 1.24
C VAL A 97 16.62 -2.74 1.08
N ARG A 98 16.60 -1.91 2.11
CA ARG A 98 17.22 -0.58 2.08
C ARG A 98 18.71 -0.66 1.78
N ARG A 99 19.42 -1.63 2.35
CA ARG A 99 20.84 -1.85 2.09
C ARG A 99 21.10 -2.36 0.68
N LEU A 100 20.20 -3.18 0.15
CA LEU A 100 20.35 -3.76 -1.18
C LEU A 100 20.17 -2.72 -2.29
N TYR A 101 19.38 -1.69 -2.05
CA TYR A 101 19.07 -0.64 -3.03
C TYR A 101 19.45 0.76 -2.52
N PRO A 102 20.74 1.00 -2.22
CA PRO A 102 21.14 2.29 -1.62
C PRO A 102 20.84 3.51 -2.48
N SER A 103 20.83 3.34 -3.81
CA SER A 103 20.54 4.45 -4.73
C SER A 103 19.08 4.89 -4.72
N LEU A 104 18.16 4.03 -4.29
CA LEU A 104 16.74 4.38 -4.23
C LEU A 104 16.41 5.23 -3.01
N ARG A 105 17.26 5.22 -1.98
CA ARG A 105 17.05 5.97 -0.73
C ARG A 105 15.68 5.72 -0.12
N LEU A 106 15.27 4.47 -0.09
CA LEU A 106 13.99 4.09 0.47
C LEU A 106 13.90 4.48 1.94
N ASP A 107 12.80 5.10 2.33
CA ASP A 107 12.51 5.25 3.74
C ASP A 107 11.98 3.95 4.34
N LEU A 108 11.80 3.93 5.65
CA LEU A 108 11.36 2.71 6.33
C LEU A 108 9.95 2.31 5.90
N ALA A 109 9.05 3.27 5.72
CA ALA A 109 7.68 2.98 5.32
C ALA A 109 7.63 2.27 3.95
N ASP A 110 8.39 2.74 2.97
CA ASP A 110 8.47 2.12 1.64
C ASP A 110 9.07 0.72 1.72
N ALA A 111 10.14 0.56 2.47
CA ALA A 111 10.79 -0.74 2.63
C ALA A 111 9.90 -1.76 3.35
N VAL A 112 9.08 -1.30 4.29
CA VAL A 112 8.11 -2.16 4.98
C VAL A 112 7.03 -2.64 4.01
N ILE A 113 6.62 -1.84 3.03
CA ILE A 113 5.69 -2.30 1.99
C ILE A 113 6.27 -3.51 1.25
N VAL A 114 7.55 -3.48 0.90
CA VAL A 114 8.23 -4.60 0.23
C VAL A 114 8.23 -5.85 1.12
N ALA A 115 8.54 -5.70 2.39
CA ALA A 115 8.55 -6.81 3.36
C ALA A 115 7.14 -7.38 3.58
N LEU A 116 6.13 -6.53 3.70
CA LEU A 116 4.74 -6.97 3.88
C LEU A 116 4.22 -7.69 2.63
N ALA A 117 4.57 -7.22 1.44
CA ALA A 117 4.21 -7.93 0.22
C ALA A 117 4.71 -9.37 0.25
N ALA A 118 5.92 -9.60 0.74
CA ALA A 118 6.46 -10.94 0.90
C ALA A 118 5.69 -11.76 1.96
N ASP A 119 5.37 -11.17 3.11
CA ASP A 119 4.60 -11.84 4.16
C ASP A 119 3.23 -12.31 3.66
N TYR A 120 2.59 -11.52 2.83
CA TYR A 120 1.28 -11.83 2.25
C TYR A 120 1.39 -12.56 0.91
N GLU A 121 2.60 -12.94 0.51
CA GLU A 121 2.86 -13.69 -0.73
C GLU A 121 2.25 -13.03 -1.97
N THR A 122 2.36 -11.71 -2.05
CA THR A 122 1.84 -10.92 -3.16
C THR A 122 2.93 -10.04 -3.76
N ASN A 123 2.74 -9.68 -5.03
CA ASN A 123 3.54 -8.65 -5.70
C ASN A 123 2.72 -7.40 -6.04
N ALA A 124 1.44 -7.37 -5.66
CA ALA A 124 0.56 -6.26 -6.00
C ALA A 124 0.65 -5.15 -4.95
N VAL A 125 0.98 -3.95 -5.38
CA VAL A 125 1.10 -2.76 -4.54
C VAL A 125 0.30 -1.64 -5.16
N LEU A 126 -0.56 -1.01 -4.36
CA LEU A 126 -1.24 0.22 -4.76
C LEU A 126 -0.32 1.39 -4.45
N THR A 127 0.28 1.98 -5.47
CA THR A 127 1.26 3.06 -5.30
C THR A 127 1.34 3.95 -6.53
N PHE A 128 1.71 5.20 -6.31
CA PHE A 128 2.10 6.13 -7.37
C PHE A 128 3.60 6.44 -7.34
N ASP A 129 4.35 5.76 -6.46
CA ASP A 129 5.80 5.79 -6.44
C ASP A 129 6.37 4.79 -7.47
N ARG A 130 6.11 5.07 -8.71
CA ARG A 130 6.41 4.18 -9.84
C ARG A 130 7.90 3.93 -9.98
N ARG A 131 8.69 4.97 -9.81
CA ARG A 131 10.14 4.89 -9.96
C ARG A 131 10.72 3.80 -9.07
N ASP A 132 10.40 3.82 -7.79
CA ASP A 132 10.98 2.91 -6.82
C ASP A 132 10.44 1.48 -7.02
N PHE A 133 9.13 1.33 -7.16
CA PHE A 133 8.54 -0.01 -7.30
C PHE A 133 8.80 -0.66 -8.66
N ARG A 134 9.13 0.12 -9.69
CA ARG A 134 9.62 -0.45 -10.96
C ARG A 134 11.08 -0.91 -10.85
N ALA A 135 11.87 -0.31 -9.97
CA ALA A 135 13.28 -0.66 -9.77
C ALA A 135 13.46 -1.81 -8.77
N LEU A 136 12.52 -1.98 -7.84
CA LEU A 136 12.59 -3.03 -6.82
C LEU A 136 12.19 -4.38 -7.38
N THR A 137 12.85 -5.43 -6.89
CA THR A 137 12.43 -6.81 -7.12
C THR A 137 11.71 -7.32 -5.87
N PRO A 138 10.53 -7.94 -6.01
CA PRO A 138 9.84 -8.54 -4.87
C PRO A 138 10.70 -9.59 -4.16
N LEU A 139 10.46 -9.78 -2.87
CA LEU A 139 11.10 -10.83 -2.07
C LEU A 139 10.41 -12.20 -2.24
N THR A 140 9.36 -12.26 -3.04
CA THR A 140 8.65 -13.46 -3.43
C THR A 140 9.28 -14.07 -4.70
N GLN A 141 8.63 -15.07 -5.27
CA GLN A 141 9.05 -15.67 -6.55
C GLN A 141 8.77 -14.76 -7.76
N HIS A 142 7.98 -13.71 -7.58
CA HIS A 142 7.65 -12.80 -8.67
C HIS A 142 8.89 -12.03 -9.15
N LYS A 143 8.96 -11.79 -10.45
CA LYS A 143 10.09 -11.07 -11.05
C LYS A 143 9.96 -9.57 -10.91
N THR A 144 8.73 -9.07 -10.86
CA THR A 144 8.44 -7.64 -10.78
C THR A 144 7.27 -7.40 -9.86
N PHE A 145 7.18 -6.18 -9.31
CA PHE A 145 5.97 -5.72 -8.67
C PHE A 145 4.88 -5.45 -9.71
N ARG A 146 3.65 -5.77 -9.34
CA ARG A 146 2.47 -5.31 -10.06
C ARG A 146 2.07 -3.98 -9.46
N VAL A 147 2.37 -2.91 -10.18
CA VAL A 147 2.14 -1.54 -9.73
C VAL A 147 0.72 -1.13 -10.11
N LEU A 148 -0.16 -1.03 -9.13
CA LEU A 148 -1.57 -0.69 -9.36
C LEU A 148 -1.81 0.79 -9.05
N PRO A 149 -2.71 1.43 -9.76
CA PRO A 149 -3.63 0.92 -10.78
C PRO A 149 -3.02 0.75 -12.18
N ASP A 150 -1.77 1.12 -12.40
CA ASP A 150 -1.17 1.11 -13.75
C ASP A 150 -1.23 -0.27 -14.42
N ASP A 151 -1.02 -1.32 -13.65
CA ASP A 151 -0.90 -2.70 -14.14
C ASP A 151 -2.20 -3.52 -13.96
N LEU A 152 -3.33 -2.85 -13.94
CA LEU A 152 -4.63 -3.54 -13.88
C LEU A 152 -4.86 -4.44 -15.09
#